data_aed04b1f1b77c47891f59d75c71fce74
#
_entry.id   aed04b1f1b77c47891f59d75c71fce74
#
_cell.length_a   1.000
_cell.length_b   1.000
_cell.length_c   1.000
_cell.angle_alpha   90.00
_cell.angle_beta   90.00
_cell.angle_gamma   90.00
#
_symmetry.space_group_name_H-M   'P 1'
#
loop_
_entity.id
_entity.type
_entity.pdbx_description
1 polymer ?
#
loop_
_entity_poly.entity_id
_entity_poly.type
_entity_poly.pdbx_seq_one_letter_code
_entity_poly.pdbx_strand_id
1 'polypeptide(L)' 'GLAGIDYSMKVLRKNPEWVKQAHDLGLEVNVWTVDEEADMKYFIDLGVDYITTDYPERLQALLKK' A
#
# COMPACT_ATOMS: atom_id res chain seq x y z
N GLY A 1 -2.64 -14.48 14.22
CA GLY A 1 -2.17 -13.65 13.14
C GLY A 1 -3.28 -12.93 12.46
N LEU A 2 -2.96 -11.77 11.99
CA LEU A 2 -3.93 -10.98 11.25
C LEU A 2 -3.96 -11.43 9.80
N ALA A 3 -5.15 -11.53 9.25
CA ALA A 3 -5.30 -11.80 7.85
C ALA A 3 -4.94 -10.55 7.05
N GLY A 4 -4.36 -10.77 5.89
CA GLY A 4 -3.97 -9.68 5.01
C GLY A 4 -4.45 -9.93 3.60
N ILE A 5 -4.55 -8.84 2.84
CA ILE A 5 -4.91 -8.88 1.44
C ILE A 5 -3.80 -8.23 0.62
N ASP A 6 -3.40 -8.90 -0.45
CA ASP A 6 -2.42 -8.37 -1.40
C ASP A 6 -3.16 -7.89 -2.64
N TYR A 7 -3.03 -6.60 -2.95
CA TYR A 7 -3.60 -6.05 -4.17
C TYR A 7 -2.49 -5.61 -5.12
N SER A 8 -2.71 -5.84 -6.42
CA SER A 8 -1.81 -5.23 -7.39
C SER A 8 -2.03 -3.71 -7.38
N MET A 9 -0.97 -2.97 -7.69
CA MET A 9 -1.02 -1.52 -7.73
C MET A 9 -2.13 -1.01 -8.66
N LYS A 10 -2.26 -1.63 -9.83
CA LYS A 10 -3.24 -1.21 -10.82
C LYS A 10 -4.67 -1.40 -10.33
N VAL A 11 -4.92 -2.52 -9.68
CA VAL A 11 -6.27 -2.83 -9.17
C VAL A 11 -6.63 -1.88 -8.04
N LEU A 12 -5.71 -1.67 -7.11
CA LEU A 12 -6.00 -0.81 -5.97
C LEU A 12 -6.17 0.65 -6.37
N ARG A 13 -5.44 1.11 -7.39
CA ARG A 13 -5.61 2.46 -7.90
C ARG A 13 -7.01 2.71 -8.44
N LYS A 14 -7.60 1.69 -9.05
CA LYS A 14 -8.97 1.79 -9.56
C LYS A 14 -10.01 1.68 -8.46
N ASN A 15 -9.65 1.10 -7.33
CA ASN A 15 -10.58 0.81 -6.24
C ASN A 15 -9.98 1.24 -4.90
N PRO A 16 -9.64 2.54 -4.72
CA PRO A 16 -8.96 2.97 -3.51
C PRO A 16 -9.80 2.75 -2.24
N GLU A 17 -11.11 2.70 -2.37
CA GLU A 17 -12.01 2.44 -1.24
C GLU A 17 -11.80 1.03 -0.64
N TRP A 18 -11.15 0.13 -1.35
CA TRP A 18 -10.92 -1.23 -0.86
C TRP A 18 -10.00 -1.26 0.36
N VAL A 19 -9.13 -0.25 0.52
CA VAL A 19 -8.28 -0.15 1.71
C VAL A 19 -9.15 0.02 2.95
N LYS A 20 -10.09 0.96 2.90
CA LYS A 20 -11.00 1.19 4.02
C LYS A 20 -11.85 -0.04 4.28
N GLN A 21 -12.38 -0.66 3.23
CA GLN A 21 -13.20 -1.86 3.37
C GLN A 21 -12.44 -2.99 4.03
N ALA A 22 -11.18 -3.20 3.64
CA ALA A 22 -10.34 -4.21 4.26
C ALA A 22 -10.10 -3.91 5.74
N HIS A 23 -9.79 -2.66 6.06
CA HIS A 23 -9.57 -2.26 7.45
C HIS A 23 -10.83 -2.42 8.29
N ASP A 24 -11.98 -2.13 7.73
CA ASP A 24 -13.26 -2.33 8.43
C ASP A 24 -13.50 -3.81 8.77
N LEU A 25 -12.90 -4.71 8.00
CA LEU A 25 -12.98 -6.15 8.23
C LEU A 25 -11.83 -6.65 9.12
N GLY A 26 -10.96 -5.78 9.59
CA GLY A 26 -9.82 -6.16 10.41
C GLY A 26 -8.66 -6.74 9.62
N LEU A 27 -8.57 -6.45 8.33
CA LEU A 27 -7.53 -6.97 7.45
C LEU A 27 -6.47 -5.92 7.20
N GLU A 28 -5.21 -6.38 7.05
CA GLU A 28 -4.11 -5.52 6.61
C GLU A 28 -4.02 -5.53 5.09
N VAL A 29 -3.57 -4.43 4.51
CA VAL A 29 -3.47 -4.28 3.06
C VAL A 29 -2.03 -4.10 2.63
N ASN A 30 -1.57 -4.96 1.71
CA ASN A 30 -0.28 -4.83 1.03
C ASN A 30 -0.53 -4.53 -0.43
N VAL A 31 0.16 -3.55 -0.98
CA VAL A 31 0.11 -3.22 -2.41
C VAL A 31 1.45 -3.53 -3.07
N TRP A 32 1.43 -4.10 -4.28
CA TRP A 32 2.63 -4.54 -5.01
C TRP A 32 2.46 -4.31 -6.51
N THR A 33 3.45 -4.12 -7.29
CA THR A 33 4.80 -3.70 -6.88
C THR A 33 4.88 -2.21 -7.13
N VAL A 34 5.29 -1.44 -6.13
CA VAL A 34 5.26 0.02 -6.20
C VAL A 34 6.70 0.54 -6.18
N ASP A 35 7.20 1.01 -7.31
CA ASP A 35 8.60 1.41 -7.45
C ASP A 35 8.79 2.92 -7.56
N GLU A 36 7.78 3.64 -8.03
CA GLU A 36 7.87 5.09 -8.20
C GLU A 36 7.52 5.83 -6.92
N GLU A 37 8.26 6.90 -6.62
CA GLU A 37 8.01 7.67 -5.39
C GLU A 37 6.61 8.27 -5.34
N ALA A 38 6.12 8.77 -6.47
CA ALA A 38 4.78 9.34 -6.53
C ALA A 38 3.72 8.30 -6.17
N ASP A 39 3.89 7.09 -6.65
CA ASP A 39 2.97 6.00 -6.33
C ASP A 39 3.07 5.59 -4.87
N MET A 40 4.29 5.55 -4.33
CA MET A 40 4.50 5.26 -2.92
C MET A 40 3.78 6.26 -2.03
N LYS A 41 3.92 7.55 -2.34
CA LYS A 41 3.21 8.60 -1.58
C LYS A 41 1.71 8.44 -1.66
N TYR A 42 1.21 8.12 -2.84
CA TYR A 42 -0.22 7.92 -3.04
C TYR A 42 -0.75 6.82 -2.12
N PHE A 43 -0.07 5.67 -2.09
CA PHE A 43 -0.54 4.55 -1.28
C PHE A 43 -0.29 4.74 0.21
N ILE A 44 0.75 5.46 0.60
CA ILE A 44 0.95 5.85 2.00
C ILE A 44 -0.22 6.71 2.47
N ASP A 45 -0.59 7.71 1.67
CA ASP A 45 -1.70 8.61 2.01
C ASP A 45 -3.04 7.87 1.99
N LEU A 46 -3.16 6.86 1.15
CA LEU A 46 -4.37 6.05 1.08
C LEU A 46 -4.56 5.18 2.33
N GLY A 47 -3.46 4.89 3.04
CA GLY A 47 -3.52 4.17 4.29
C GLY A 47 -3.22 2.68 4.21
N VAL A 48 -2.54 2.23 3.15
CA VAL A 48 -2.12 0.82 3.08
C VAL A 48 -1.15 0.51 4.22
N ASP A 49 -1.14 -0.73 4.66
CA ASP A 49 -0.29 -1.16 5.78
C ASP A 49 1.12 -1.49 5.32
N TYR A 50 1.25 -2.02 4.12
CA TYR A 50 2.53 -2.44 3.57
C TYR A 50 2.61 -2.11 2.09
N ILE A 51 3.82 -1.80 1.64
CA ILE A 51 4.11 -1.58 0.23
C ILE A 51 5.26 -2.49 -0.16
N THR A 52 5.03 -3.32 -1.19
CA THR A 52 6.09 -4.16 -1.75
C THR A 52 6.76 -3.41 -2.89
N THR A 53 8.07 -3.25 -2.81
CA THR A 53 8.84 -2.49 -3.79
C THR A 53 10.18 -3.16 -4.03
N ASP A 54 10.72 -2.99 -5.25
CA ASP A 54 12.09 -3.40 -5.57
C ASP A 54 13.12 -2.38 -5.10
N TYR A 55 12.67 -1.20 -4.61
CA TYR A 55 13.54 -0.11 -4.16
C TYR A 55 13.20 0.29 -2.74
N PRO A 56 13.49 -0.57 -1.75
CA PRO A 56 13.09 -0.30 -0.36
C PRO A 56 13.69 0.97 0.21
N GLU A 57 14.86 1.38 -0.24
CA GLU A 57 15.47 2.62 0.24
C GLU A 57 14.67 3.85 -0.17
N ARG A 58 13.98 3.83 -1.31
CA ARG A 58 13.11 4.93 -1.72
C ARG A 58 11.93 5.06 -0.76
N LEU A 59 11.35 3.93 -0.41
CA LEU A 59 10.22 3.91 0.52
C LEU A 59 10.63 4.37 1.90
N GLN A 60 11.77 3.90 2.39
CA GLN A 60 12.27 4.29 3.70
C GLN A 60 12.54 5.79 3.77
N ALA A 61 13.07 6.37 2.69
CA ALA A 61 13.31 7.81 2.64
C ALA A 61 12.02 8.61 2.78
N LEU A 62 10.92 8.12 2.20
CA LEU A 62 9.62 8.76 2.33
C LEU A 62 9.04 8.63 3.73
N LEU A 63 9.27 7.51 4.38
CA LEU A 63 8.71 7.24 5.70
C LEU A 63 9.47 7.94 6.82
N LYS A 64 10.71 8.36 6.56
CA LYS A 64 11.54 9.01 7.57
C LYS A 64 11.26 10.50 7.74
N LYS A 65 10.40 11.07 6.96
CA LYS A 65 10.08 12.49 7.07
C LYS A 65 9.22 12.81 8.28
#